data_154e274879d6029742997522cbc9af5a
#
_entry.id   154e274879d6029742997522cbc9af5a
#
_cell.length_a   1.000
_cell.length_b   1.000
_cell.length_c   1.000
_cell.angle_alpha   90.00
_cell.angle_beta   90.00
_cell.angle_gamma   90.00
#
_symmetry.space_group_name_H-M   'P 1'
#
loop_
_entity.id
_entity.type
_entity.pdbx_description
1 polymer ?
#
loop_
_entity_poly.entity_id
_entity_poly.type
_entity_poly.pdbx_seq_one_letter_code
_entity_poly.pdbx_strand_id
1 'polypeptide(L)' 'LRSPAVDDMPKDGTRTLKAAENVFRARYIKKVLAENNWNQTETAKALSIQRTYLSRLIKELDINNSKE' A
#
# COMPACT_ATOMS: atom_id res chain seq x y z
N LEU A 1 11.69 -6.39 -23.87
CA LEU A 1 10.97 -6.78 -22.78
C LEU A 1 10.29 -5.66 -22.13
N ARG A 2 9.02 -5.63 -22.03
CA ARG A 2 8.38 -4.53 -21.49
C ARG A 2 7.96 -4.73 -20.08
N SER A 3 7.87 -3.70 -19.35
CA SER A 3 7.45 -3.76 -17.98
C SER A 3 5.96 -3.93 -17.88
N PRO A 4 5.48 -4.91 -17.15
CA PRO A 4 4.04 -5.08 -17.01
C PRO A 4 3.39 -3.91 -16.30
N ALA A 5 4.15 -3.12 -15.57
CA ALA A 5 3.56 -1.99 -14.85
C ALA A 5 2.97 -0.97 -15.78
N VAL A 6 3.43 -0.92 -17.02
CA VAL A 6 2.90 0.03 -17.96
C VAL A 6 1.44 -0.26 -18.27
N ASP A 7 1.09 -1.53 -18.32
CA ASP A 7 -0.27 -1.90 -18.65
C ASP A 7 -1.22 -1.69 -17.49
N ASP A 8 -0.69 -1.63 -16.28
CA ASP A 8 -1.53 -1.44 -15.12
C ASP A 8 -1.59 -0.02 -14.68
N MET A 9 -1.11 0.90 -15.46
CA MET A 9 -1.06 2.27 -15.05
C MET A 9 -2.45 2.88 -14.94
N PRO A 10 -2.74 3.57 -13.84
CA PRO A 10 -4.04 4.22 -13.69
C PRO A 10 -4.21 5.30 -14.73
N LYS A 11 -5.45 5.58 -15.06
CA LYS A 11 -5.71 6.55 -16.06
C LYS A 11 -6.33 7.81 -15.57
N ASP A 12 -6.54 7.97 -14.34
CA ASP A 12 -7.30 9.10 -13.89
C ASP A 12 -6.47 10.11 -13.17
N GLY A 13 -5.41 10.49 -13.60
CA GLY A 13 -4.65 11.53 -12.95
C GLY A 13 -3.58 11.03 -12.02
N THR A 14 -3.47 9.74 -11.84
CA THR A 14 -2.43 9.21 -11.00
C THR A 14 -1.31 8.68 -11.85
N ARG A 15 -0.91 9.45 -12.84
CA ARG A 15 0.13 9.00 -13.76
C ARG A 15 1.52 9.41 -13.35
N THR A 16 1.67 10.25 -12.36
CA THR A 16 3.01 10.59 -11.90
C THR A 16 3.62 9.39 -11.21
N LEU A 17 4.91 9.32 -11.21
CA LEU A 17 5.61 8.22 -10.59
C LEU A 17 5.26 8.12 -9.11
N LYS A 18 5.22 9.26 -8.42
CA LYS A 18 4.91 9.24 -7.02
C LYS A 18 3.49 8.71 -6.76
N ALA A 19 2.54 9.13 -7.56
CA ALA A 19 1.17 8.66 -7.40
C ALA A 19 1.09 7.17 -7.67
N ALA A 20 1.79 6.70 -8.67
CA ALA A 20 1.79 5.27 -8.98
C ALA A 20 2.41 4.47 -7.86
N GLU A 21 3.48 4.97 -7.28
CA GLU A 21 4.11 4.30 -6.15
C GLU A 21 3.18 4.24 -4.95
N ASN A 22 2.46 5.31 -4.71
CA ASN A 22 1.53 5.34 -3.58
C ASN A 22 0.41 4.33 -3.77
N VAL A 23 -0.07 4.18 -4.99
CA VAL A 23 -1.11 3.20 -5.27
C VAL A 23 -0.58 1.79 -4.99
N PHE A 24 0.63 1.51 -5.43
CA PHE A 24 1.22 0.20 -5.19
C PHE A 24 1.42 -0.03 -3.70
N ARG A 25 1.95 0.97 -3.00
CA ARG A 25 2.18 0.83 -1.58
C ARG A 25 0.88 0.55 -0.83
N ALA A 26 -0.18 1.27 -1.18
CA ALA A 26 -1.45 1.09 -0.51
C ALA A 26 -1.96 -0.32 -0.70
N ARG A 27 -1.89 -0.82 -1.91
CA ARG A 27 -2.34 -2.16 -2.19
C ARG A 27 -1.53 -3.21 -1.46
N TYR A 28 -0.23 -3.04 -1.50
CA TYR A 28 0.66 -4.03 -0.89
C TYR A 28 0.50 -4.04 0.63
N ILE A 29 0.47 -2.87 1.24
CA ILE A 29 0.30 -2.79 2.68
C ILE A 29 -1.04 -3.35 3.10
N LYS A 30 -2.08 -3.05 2.34
CA LYS A 30 -3.40 -3.56 2.66
C LYS A 30 -3.41 -5.09 2.58
N LYS A 31 -2.74 -5.63 1.59
CA LYS A 31 -2.68 -7.07 1.45
C LYS A 31 -1.99 -7.72 2.65
N VAL A 32 -0.86 -7.18 3.07
CA VAL A 32 -0.13 -7.73 4.20
C VAL A 32 -0.91 -7.55 5.49
N LEU A 33 -1.60 -6.41 5.64
CA LEU A 33 -2.45 -6.19 6.80
C LEU A 33 -3.52 -7.27 6.87
N ALA A 34 -4.16 -7.53 5.76
CA ALA A 34 -5.22 -8.55 5.74
C ALA A 34 -4.66 -9.92 6.12
N GLU A 35 -3.46 -10.21 5.68
CA GLU A 35 -2.83 -11.48 6.02
C GLU A 35 -2.50 -11.59 7.50
N ASN A 36 -2.35 -10.47 8.16
CA ASN A 36 -2.03 -10.45 9.59
C ASN A 36 -3.23 -10.01 10.42
N ASN A 37 -4.42 -10.17 9.89
CA ASN A 37 -5.65 -9.83 10.61
C ASN A 37 -5.69 -8.39 11.03
N TRP A 38 -5.11 -7.53 10.21
CA TRP A 38 -5.06 -6.08 10.45
C TRP A 38 -4.32 -5.70 11.72
N ASN A 39 -3.43 -6.58 12.14
CA ASN A 39 -2.58 -6.30 13.29
C ASN A 39 -1.41 -5.47 12.81
N GLN A 40 -1.37 -4.21 13.16
CA GLN A 40 -0.34 -3.30 12.67
C GLN A 40 1.06 -3.69 13.15
N THR A 41 1.15 -4.19 14.37
CA THR A 41 2.45 -4.58 14.89
C THR A 41 3.05 -5.72 14.08
N GLU A 42 2.25 -6.74 13.81
CA GLU A 42 2.73 -7.87 13.03
C GLU A 42 3.01 -7.48 11.59
N THR A 43 2.17 -6.63 11.05
CA THR A 43 2.36 -6.16 9.68
C THR A 43 3.65 -5.37 9.56
N ALA A 44 3.93 -4.51 10.51
CA ALA A 44 5.16 -3.73 10.47
C ALA A 44 6.37 -4.64 10.51
N LYS A 45 6.31 -5.69 11.32
CA LYS A 45 7.39 -6.67 11.36
C LYS A 45 7.55 -7.36 10.02
N ALA A 46 6.46 -7.77 9.43
CA ALA A 46 6.51 -8.45 8.14
C ALA A 46 7.08 -7.56 7.06
N LEU A 47 6.81 -6.27 7.15
CA LEU A 47 7.31 -5.31 6.17
C LEU A 47 8.68 -4.75 6.53
N SER A 48 9.21 -5.13 7.70
CA SER A 48 10.51 -4.65 8.16
C SER A 48 10.54 -3.13 8.33
N ILE A 49 9.47 -2.59 8.87
CA ILE A 49 9.40 -1.17 9.15
C ILE A 49 8.89 -0.98 10.57
N GLN A 50 8.97 0.23 11.06
CA GLN A 50 8.50 0.53 12.39
C GLN A 50 7.01 0.72 12.39
N ARG A 51 6.37 0.33 13.48
CA ARG A 51 4.93 0.44 13.58
C ARG A 51 4.45 1.89 13.43
N THR A 52 5.21 2.84 13.98
CA THR A 52 4.83 4.24 13.84
C THR A 52 4.82 4.67 12.38
N TYR A 53 5.81 4.22 11.63
CA TYR A 53 5.87 4.55 10.23
C TYR A 53 4.71 3.90 9.47
N LEU A 54 4.39 2.66 9.83
CA LEU A 54 3.26 1.98 9.21
C LEU A 54 1.96 2.73 9.50
N SER A 55 1.76 3.18 10.73
CA SER A 55 0.57 3.94 11.08
C SER A 55 0.45 5.19 10.23
N ARG A 56 1.58 5.86 10.03
CA ARG A 56 1.58 7.05 9.22
C ARG A 56 1.20 6.74 7.77
N LEU A 57 1.76 5.65 7.23
CA LEU A 57 1.44 5.26 5.86
C LEU A 57 -0.03 4.92 5.71
N ILE A 58 -0.58 4.23 6.68
CA ILE A 58 -2.00 3.88 6.65
C ILE A 58 -2.85 5.15 6.57
N LYS A 59 -2.47 6.16 7.35
CA LYS A 59 -3.20 7.38 7.34
C LYS A 59 -2.99 8.17 6.04
N GLU A 60 -1.78 8.26 5.58
CA GLU A 60 -1.49 9.02 4.36
C GLU A 60 -2.08 8.39 3.12
N LEU A 61 -2.08 7.07 3.07
CA LEU A 61 -2.59 6.37 1.91
C LEU A 61 -4.05 5.97 2.06
N ASP A 62 -4.66 6.40 3.16
CA ASP A 62 -6.08 6.14 3.39
C ASP A 62 -6.40 4.65 3.34
N ILE A 63 -5.58 3.85 3.99
CA ILE A 63 -5.79 2.42 4.04
C ILE A 63 -6.60 2.10 5.28
N ASN A 64 -7.65 1.35 5.14
CA ASN A 64 -8.41 0.94 6.31
C ASN A 64 -9.08 -0.38 6.00
N ASN A 65 -9.64 -1.00 7.01
CA ASN A 65 -10.21 -2.32 6.80
C ASN A 65 -11.70 -2.29 6.55
N SER A 66 -12.22 -1.23 6.05
CA SER A 66 -13.62 -1.24 5.73
C SER A 66 -13.77 -2.15 4.56
N LYS A 67 -14.83 -2.90 4.55
CA LYS A 67 -14.94 -3.77 3.53
C LYS A 67 -15.56 -3.24 2.46
N GLU A 68 -15.58 -2.56 1.92
CA GLU A 68 -16.13 -2.08 0.85
C GLU A 68 -16.43 -2.77 -0.05
#